data_9579cd2513a1a23e9076879e8e32128b
#
_entry.id   9579cd2513a1a23e9076879e8e32128b
#
_cell.length_a   1.000
_cell.length_b   1.000
_cell.length_c   1.000
_cell.angle_alpha   90.00
_cell.angle_beta   90.00
_cell.angle_gamma   90.00
#
_symmetry.space_group_name_H-M   'P 1'
#
loop_
_entity.id
_entity.type
_entity.pdbx_description
1 polymer ?
#
loop_
_entity_poly.entity_id
_entity_poly.type
_entity_poly.pdbx_seq_one_letter_code
_entity_poly.pdbx_strand_id
1 'polypeptide(L)'
;MRVSSVLSVCLVLLLAACGRQGLLPKSGGKPYEVLVVGDSLGLLADVLTQNVVGLPQPEPLFDLSFTDKTHYNSQSRLARSIVTLTIDSTLNGPAMTYEKNVYARPQMIIHLSAPSAEALRPFLMNNRKHIVGLLNTMETRAQMDFLRQHNNPAAAQRVTRMFGVTMLVPQDMQSYKLGRQFVWLSNNATTGMQSICMYAVMCPENIDAAWIKHVRDSVMRANLPGECKGMYMQTATIDRLLTQPGQPRYLAAGLWQMQGDAMGGPYVIHLFCQGRRCIIAEGFVFAPEMPKRNLVKQLEAALYTIHINKETTKNNHNGNNRQ
;
A
#
# COMPACT_ATOMS: atom_id res chain seq x y z
N MET A 1 -3.58 -48.91 -39.91
CA MET A 1 -2.33 -48.27 -39.43
C MET A 1 -2.14 -46.78 -39.77
N ARG A 2 -2.89 -46.18 -40.67
CA ARG A 2 -2.70 -44.72 -41.03
C ARG A 2 -3.44 -43.70 -40.15
N VAL A 3 -4.51 -44.11 -39.50
CA VAL A 3 -5.35 -43.20 -38.67
C VAL A 3 -4.65 -42.91 -37.31
N SER A 4 -3.99 -43.90 -36.71
CA SER A 4 -3.30 -43.75 -35.42
C SER A 4 -2.09 -42.78 -35.50
N SER A 5 -1.39 -42.76 -36.64
CA SER A 5 -0.24 -41.85 -36.84
C SER A 5 -0.66 -40.36 -36.99
N VAL A 6 -1.81 -40.11 -37.63
CA VAL A 6 -2.35 -38.76 -37.79
C VAL A 6 -2.85 -38.22 -36.45
N LEU A 7 -3.48 -39.04 -35.62
CA LEU A 7 -3.95 -38.65 -34.29
C LEU A 7 -2.78 -38.33 -33.33
N SER A 8 -1.68 -39.11 -33.41
CA SER A 8 -0.46 -38.82 -32.61
C SER A 8 0.22 -37.51 -33.01
N VAL A 9 0.29 -37.17 -34.31
CA VAL A 9 0.87 -35.94 -34.79
C VAL A 9 0.01 -34.70 -34.41
N CYS A 10 -1.32 -34.85 -34.48
CA CYS A 10 -2.22 -33.79 -34.01
C CYS A 10 -2.16 -33.55 -32.48
N LEU A 11 -1.97 -34.63 -31.69
CA LEU A 11 -1.82 -34.49 -30.22
C LEU A 11 -0.48 -33.81 -29.84
N VAL A 12 0.60 -34.07 -30.55
CA VAL A 12 1.89 -33.44 -30.35
C VAL A 12 1.86 -31.96 -30.77
N LEU A 13 1.12 -31.62 -31.83
CA LEU A 13 0.93 -30.24 -32.24
C LEU A 13 0.05 -29.45 -31.27
N LEU A 14 -0.92 -30.05 -30.62
CA LEU A 14 -1.74 -29.42 -29.57
C LEU A 14 -0.95 -29.17 -28.28
N LEU A 15 0.05 -30.00 -27.96
CA LEU A 15 0.94 -29.77 -26.81
C LEU A 15 1.99 -28.68 -27.09
N ALA A 16 2.35 -28.45 -28.34
CA ALA A 16 3.25 -27.36 -28.73
C ALA A 16 2.55 -25.99 -28.78
N ALA A 17 1.21 -25.95 -28.83
CA ALA A 17 0.39 -24.73 -28.80
C ALA A 17 0.11 -24.22 -27.36
N CYS A 18 0.49 -24.96 -26.29
CA CYS A 18 0.63 -24.38 -24.95
C CYS A 18 1.79 -23.39 -24.98
N GLY A 19 1.46 -22.16 -25.37
CA GLY A 19 2.40 -21.09 -25.61
C GLY A 19 3.41 -20.99 -24.47
N ARG A 20 4.67 -20.90 -24.84
CA ARG A 20 5.73 -20.27 -24.06
C ARG A 20 5.30 -18.85 -23.71
N GLN A 21 4.40 -18.69 -22.77
CA GLN A 21 4.40 -17.51 -21.92
C GLN A 21 5.65 -17.66 -21.05
N GLY A 22 6.79 -17.30 -21.64
CA GLY A 22 8.04 -17.20 -20.91
C GLY A 22 7.73 -16.38 -19.67
N LEU A 23 8.10 -16.89 -18.49
CA LEU A 23 7.95 -16.15 -17.24
C LEU A 23 8.57 -14.77 -17.45
N LEU A 24 7.75 -13.72 -17.37
CA LEU A 24 8.26 -12.36 -17.49
C LEU A 24 9.33 -12.13 -16.42
N PRO A 25 10.42 -11.46 -16.75
CA PRO A 25 11.47 -11.14 -15.78
C PRO A 25 10.89 -10.25 -14.66
N LYS A 26 11.55 -10.26 -13.51
CA LYS A 26 11.22 -9.32 -12.43
C LYS A 26 11.46 -7.89 -12.90
N SER A 27 10.50 -6.99 -12.62
CA SER A 27 10.65 -5.57 -12.92
C SER A 27 11.81 -4.93 -12.15
N GLY A 28 12.51 -4.01 -12.80
CA GLY A 28 13.55 -3.17 -12.22
C GLY A 28 13.00 -1.92 -11.56
N GLY A 29 13.89 -1.13 -10.96
CA GLY A 29 13.56 0.12 -10.28
C GLY A 29 13.15 -0.07 -8.81
N LYS A 30 13.14 1.05 -8.07
CA LYS A 30 12.72 1.09 -6.67
C LYS A 30 11.20 1.16 -6.56
N PRO A 31 10.60 0.76 -5.43
CA PRO A 31 9.20 1.04 -5.17
C PRO A 31 8.90 2.54 -5.29
N TYR A 32 7.77 2.87 -5.94
CA TYR A 32 7.31 4.24 -6.18
C TYR A 32 8.24 5.08 -7.08
N GLU A 33 9.10 4.45 -7.87
CA GLU A 33 9.85 5.09 -8.95
C GLU A 33 9.08 4.95 -10.26
N VAL A 34 8.96 6.06 -11.02
CA VAL A 34 8.28 6.10 -12.32
C VAL A 34 9.24 6.58 -13.39
N LEU A 35 9.44 5.76 -14.42
CA LEU A 35 10.16 6.15 -15.62
C LEU A 35 9.21 6.92 -16.55
N VAL A 36 9.52 8.17 -16.80
CA VAL A 36 8.80 9.05 -17.73
C VAL A 36 9.53 9.07 -19.07
N VAL A 37 8.83 8.74 -20.16
CA VAL A 37 9.40 8.63 -21.50
C VAL A 37 8.79 9.69 -22.41
N GLY A 38 9.62 10.57 -22.96
CA GLY A 38 9.22 11.54 -23.99
C GLY A 38 8.55 12.81 -23.46
N ASP A 39 8.60 13.08 -22.17
CA ASP A 39 8.12 14.33 -21.56
C ASP A 39 9.23 15.39 -21.50
N SER A 40 9.54 15.98 -22.64
CA SER A 40 10.54 17.06 -22.75
C SER A 40 10.11 18.40 -22.11
N LEU A 41 8.82 18.54 -21.81
CA LEU A 41 8.24 19.77 -21.24
C LEU A 41 7.95 19.68 -19.75
N GLY A 42 8.23 18.53 -19.11
CA GLY A 42 8.02 18.33 -17.67
C GLY A 42 6.54 18.35 -17.24
N LEU A 43 5.61 18.00 -18.13
CA LEU A 43 4.17 18.10 -17.90
C LEU A 43 3.67 17.12 -16.84
N LEU A 44 4.37 16.01 -16.63
CA LEU A 44 3.98 14.97 -15.69
C LEU A 44 4.47 15.21 -14.25
N ALA A 45 5.44 16.12 -14.05
CA ALA A 45 5.95 16.41 -12.72
C ALA A 45 4.82 16.87 -11.78
N ASP A 46 4.02 17.85 -12.18
CA ASP A 46 2.91 18.37 -11.35
C ASP A 46 1.82 17.33 -11.04
N VAL A 47 1.71 16.32 -11.89
CA VAL A 47 0.73 15.23 -11.73
C VAL A 47 1.22 14.18 -10.74
N LEU A 48 2.49 13.79 -10.81
CA LEU A 48 3.04 12.61 -10.16
C LEU A 48 3.80 12.91 -8.86
N THR A 49 4.33 14.14 -8.68
CA THR A 49 5.15 14.49 -7.50
C THR A 49 4.37 15.12 -6.35
N GLN A 50 3.07 14.80 -6.22
CA GLN A 50 2.32 15.23 -5.03
C GLN A 50 2.90 14.62 -3.77
N ASN A 51 3.01 15.45 -2.74
CA ASN A 51 3.47 15.00 -1.44
C ASN A 51 2.50 14.01 -0.79
N VAL A 52 3.06 13.01 -0.13
CA VAL A 52 2.31 12.06 0.69
C VAL A 52 1.83 12.77 1.95
N VAL A 53 0.54 12.69 2.22
CA VAL A 53 -0.08 13.28 3.41
C VAL A 53 0.32 12.49 4.66
N GLY A 54 0.60 13.18 5.76
CA GLY A 54 0.95 12.57 7.05
C GLY A 54 2.43 12.22 7.18
N LEU A 55 3.32 12.84 6.39
CA LEU A 55 4.76 12.75 6.57
C LEU A 55 5.32 14.05 7.20
N PRO A 56 6.34 13.95 8.07
CA PRO A 56 6.88 15.11 8.76
C PRO A 56 7.67 16.06 7.83
N GLN A 57 8.21 15.56 6.72
CA GLN A 57 8.80 16.35 5.65
C GLN A 57 8.06 16.09 4.34
N PRO A 58 8.02 17.07 3.42
CA PRO A 58 7.46 16.84 2.08
C PRO A 58 8.22 15.76 1.34
N GLU A 59 7.56 14.65 1.04
CA GLU A 59 8.09 13.59 0.19
C GLU A 59 7.09 13.32 -0.94
N PRO A 60 7.52 13.35 -2.22
CA PRO A 60 6.64 13.07 -3.33
C PRO A 60 6.16 11.61 -3.31
N LEU A 61 4.95 11.37 -3.80
CA LEU A 61 4.42 10.00 -3.90
C LEU A 61 5.26 9.13 -4.83
N PHE A 62 5.74 9.71 -5.93
CA PHE A 62 6.62 9.03 -6.88
C PHE A 62 7.92 9.79 -7.09
N ASP A 63 9.02 9.05 -7.16
CA ASP A 63 10.29 9.54 -7.67
C ASP A 63 10.26 9.43 -9.19
N LEU A 64 10.63 10.49 -9.91
CA LEU A 64 10.61 10.49 -11.37
C LEU A 64 12.02 10.36 -11.93
N SER A 65 12.18 9.48 -12.90
CA SER A 65 13.32 9.43 -13.81
C SER A 65 12.84 9.69 -15.23
N PHE A 66 13.63 10.37 -16.03
CA PHE A 66 13.24 10.81 -17.37
C PHE A 66 14.15 10.20 -18.42
N THR A 67 13.55 9.82 -19.55
CA THR A 67 14.28 9.41 -20.75
C THR A 67 13.52 9.88 -22.00
N ASP A 68 14.24 10.06 -23.09
CA ASP A 68 13.61 10.28 -24.38
C ASP A 68 13.25 8.96 -25.09
N LYS A 69 12.56 9.07 -26.21
CA LYS A 69 12.13 7.89 -26.98
C LYS A 69 13.29 7.12 -27.60
N THR A 70 14.42 7.77 -27.89
CA THR A 70 15.59 7.14 -28.53
C THR A 70 16.37 6.29 -27.55
N HIS A 71 16.39 6.66 -26.26
CA HIS A 71 17.05 5.94 -25.20
C HIS A 71 16.12 4.95 -24.47
N TYR A 72 14.84 4.91 -24.85
CA TYR A 72 13.89 3.93 -24.31
C TYR A 72 14.11 2.55 -24.96
N ASN A 73 15.00 1.77 -24.38
CA ASN A 73 15.51 0.49 -24.90
C ASN A 73 14.99 -0.72 -24.10
N SER A 74 15.49 -1.91 -24.42
CA SER A 74 15.09 -3.16 -23.78
C SER A 74 15.32 -3.19 -22.26
N GLN A 75 16.34 -2.51 -21.75
CA GLN A 75 16.64 -2.44 -20.33
C GLN A 75 15.68 -1.48 -19.60
N SER A 76 15.47 -0.29 -20.13
CA SER A 76 14.55 0.71 -19.54
C SER A 76 13.09 0.24 -19.57
N ARG A 77 12.71 -0.61 -20.54
CA ARG A 77 11.39 -1.27 -20.60
C ARG A 77 11.11 -2.21 -19.42
N LEU A 78 12.12 -2.63 -18.68
CA LEU A 78 11.94 -3.47 -17.48
C LEU A 78 11.53 -2.66 -16.24
N ALA A 79 11.49 -1.32 -16.31
CA ALA A 79 11.03 -0.49 -15.20
C ALA A 79 9.60 -0.88 -14.77
N ARG A 80 9.35 -0.86 -13.47
CA ARG A 80 8.08 -1.33 -12.90
C ARG A 80 6.90 -0.40 -13.16
N SER A 81 7.15 0.90 -13.23
CA SER A 81 6.17 1.93 -13.55
C SER A 81 6.72 2.80 -14.67
N ILE A 82 6.00 2.87 -15.79
CA ILE A 82 6.40 3.62 -16.97
C ILE A 82 5.23 4.51 -17.37
N VAL A 83 5.52 5.78 -17.68
CA VAL A 83 4.55 6.68 -18.32
C VAL A 83 5.17 7.20 -19.59
N THR A 84 4.58 6.88 -20.73
CA THR A 84 5.03 7.38 -22.04
C THR A 84 4.19 8.56 -22.48
N LEU A 85 4.81 9.56 -23.05
CA LEU A 85 4.14 10.74 -23.60
C LEU A 85 4.40 10.87 -25.10
N THR A 86 3.33 11.08 -25.86
CA THR A 86 3.40 11.33 -27.30
C THR A 86 2.59 12.57 -27.66
N ILE A 87 3.25 13.55 -28.25
CA ILE A 87 2.58 14.69 -28.89
C ILE A 87 2.63 14.43 -30.39
N ASP A 88 1.45 14.43 -31.03
CA ASP A 88 1.28 14.18 -32.45
C ASP A 88 0.07 14.99 -32.96
N SER A 89 0.32 15.99 -33.78
CA SER A 89 -0.70 16.91 -34.29
C SER A 89 -1.77 16.26 -35.16
N THR A 90 -1.58 15.01 -35.57
CA THR A 90 -2.58 14.25 -36.36
C THR A 90 -3.68 13.64 -35.49
N LEU A 91 -3.52 13.66 -34.16
CA LEU A 91 -4.50 13.12 -33.22
C LEU A 91 -5.71 14.06 -33.07
N ASN A 92 -6.89 13.48 -32.94
CA ASN A 92 -8.14 14.22 -32.77
C ASN A 92 -8.31 14.83 -31.37
N GLY A 93 -7.56 14.33 -30.36
CA GLY A 93 -7.63 14.80 -28.97
C GLY A 93 -6.74 14.01 -28.02
N PRO A 94 -6.67 14.43 -26.74
CA PRO A 94 -5.90 13.72 -25.72
C PRO A 94 -6.50 12.35 -25.42
N ALA A 95 -5.64 11.36 -25.21
CA ALA A 95 -6.04 10.00 -24.87
C ALA A 95 -5.09 9.38 -23.83
N MET A 96 -5.62 8.42 -23.08
CA MET A 96 -4.86 7.60 -22.13
C MET A 96 -5.25 6.14 -22.29
N THR A 97 -4.25 5.28 -22.39
CA THR A 97 -4.39 3.82 -22.27
C THR A 97 -3.38 3.29 -21.26
N TYR A 98 -3.57 2.07 -20.80
CA TYR A 98 -2.60 1.43 -19.90
C TYR A 98 -2.52 -0.07 -20.14
N GLU A 99 -1.36 -0.63 -19.83
CA GLU A 99 -1.05 -2.06 -19.95
C GLU A 99 -0.37 -2.55 -18.69
N LYS A 100 -0.52 -3.86 -18.41
CA LYS A 100 0.08 -4.50 -17.23
C LYS A 100 0.97 -5.65 -17.66
N ASN A 101 2.15 -5.77 -17.02
CA ASN A 101 3.05 -6.90 -17.18
C ASN A 101 3.40 -7.19 -18.65
N VAL A 102 3.84 -6.17 -19.39
CA VAL A 102 4.20 -6.29 -20.81
C VAL A 102 5.61 -6.85 -20.97
N TYR A 103 6.59 -6.24 -20.30
CA TYR A 103 8.01 -6.59 -20.42
C TYR A 103 8.58 -7.20 -19.14
N ALA A 104 7.96 -6.93 -18.00
CA ALA A 104 8.37 -7.40 -16.69
C ALA A 104 7.17 -7.57 -15.75
N ARG A 105 7.38 -8.18 -14.59
CA ARG A 105 6.32 -8.37 -13.58
C ARG A 105 6.85 -8.10 -12.16
N PRO A 106 6.12 -7.30 -11.32
CA PRO A 106 4.93 -6.51 -11.65
C PRO A 106 5.26 -5.27 -12.48
N GLN A 107 4.39 -4.88 -13.42
CA GLN A 107 4.61 -3.70 -14.25
C GLN A 107 3.30 -2.99 -14.59
N MET A 108 3.34 -1.65 -14.64
CA MET A 108 2.29 -0.79 -15.17
C MET A 108 2.91 0.17 -16.18
N ILE A 109 2.36 0.19 -17.39
CA ILE A 109 2.72 1.16 -18.43
C ILE A 109 1.48 1.99 -18.72
N ILE A 110 1.59 3.32 -18.63
CA ILE A 110 0.54 4.27 -19.00
C ILE A 110 1.01 5.00 -20.25
N HIS A 111 0.19 5.01 -21.28
CA HIS A 111 0.42 5.73 -22.53
C HIS A 111 -0.47 6.96 -22.57
N LEU A 112 0.14 8.12 -22.66
CA LEU A 112 -0.51 9.40 -22.82
C LEU A 112 -0.21 9.95 -24.21
N SER A 113 -1.22 10.42 -24.91
CA SER A 113 -1.05 11.03 -26.22
C SER A 113 -1.97 12.25 -26.35
N ALA A 114 -1.53 13.24 -27.14
CA ALA A 114 -2.32 14.44 -27.41
C ALA A 114 -1.87 15.12 -28.71
N PRO A 115 -2.74 15.94 -29.35
CA PRO A 115 -2.34 16.71 -30.52
C PRO A 115 -1.34 17.83 -30.18
N SER A 116 -1.37 18.36 -28.97
CA SER A 116 -0.45 19.40 -28.50
C SER A 116 -0.29 19.39 -26.97
N ALA A 117 0.71 20.09 -26.46
CA ALA A 117 0.92 20.27 -25.01
C ALA A 117 -0.23 21.05 -24.36
N GLU A 118 -0.81 22.03 -25.06
CA GLU A 118 -1.94 22.84 -24.58
C GLU A 118 -3.18 21.97 -24.37
N ALA A 119 -3.45 21.03 -25.29
CA ALA A 119 -4.55 20.08 -25.14
C ALA A 119 -4.29 19.05 -24.03
N LEU A 120 -3.03 18.68 -23.81
CA LEU A 120 -2.66 17.68 -22.82
C LEU A 120 -2.75 18.21 -21.38
N ARG A 121 -2.36 19.45 -21.08
CA ARG A 121 -2.35 20.01 -19.73
C ARG A 121 -3.68 19.87 -18.98
N PRO A 122 -4.83 20.35 -19.51
CA PRO A 122 -6.11 20.19 -18.83
C PRO A 122 -6.53 18.71 -18.73
N PHE A 123 -6.21 17.89 -19.73
CA PHE A 123 -6.47 16.46 -19.67
C PHE A 123 -5.74 15.79 -18.53
N LEU A 124 -4.47 16.07 -18.32
CA LEU A 124 -3.67 15.54 -17.21
C LEU A 124 -4.25 15.95 -15.86
N MET A 125 -4.63 17.20 -15.69
CA MET A 125 -5.21 17.71 -14.44
C MET A 125 -6.56 17.05 -14.14
N ASN A 126 -7.42 16.88 -15.13
CA ASN A 126 -8.70 16.21 -14.97
C ASN A 126 -8.57 14.70 -14.67
N ASN A 127 -7.54 14.05 -15.23
CA ASN A 127 -7.29 12.63 -15.06
C ASN A 127 -6.25 12.30 -13.97
N ARG A 128 -5.74 13.30 -13.24
CA ARG A 128 -4.68 13.16 -12.24
C ARG A 128 -4.95 12.05 -11.23
N LYS A 129 -6.14 12.05 -10.61
CA LYS A 129 -6.52 11.03 -9.62
C LYS A 129 -6.51 9.63 -10.21
N HIS A 130 -6.89 9.48 -11.46
CA HIS A 130 -6.91 8.20 -12.15
C HIS A 130 -5.50 7.71 -12.46
N ILE A 131 -4.64 8.55 -13.02
CA ILE A 131 -3.23 8.25 -13.33
C ILE A 131 -2.48 7.83 -12.06
N VAL A 132 -2.52 8.67 -11.02
CA VAL A 132 -1.91 8.41 -9.72
C VAL A 132 -2.48 7.14 -9.09
N GLY A 133 -3.79 6.94 -9.17
CA GLY A 133 -4.49 5.77 -8.64
C GLY A 133 -4.06 4.45 -9.28
N LEU A 134 -3.85 4.41 -10.59
CA LEU A 134 -3.35 3.23 -11.31
C LEU A 134 -1.95 2.83 -10.82
N LEU A 135 -1.02 3.78 -10.79
CA LEU A 135 0.36 3.55 -10.34
C LEU A 135 0.41 3.15 -8.86
N ASN A 136 -0.26 3.89 -7.99
CA ASN A 136 -0.29 3.60 -6.55
C ASN A 136 -0.93 2.24 -6.25
N THR A 137 -2.00 1.87 -6.97
CA THR A 137 -2.63 0.55 -6.82
C THR A 137 -1.70 -0.58 -7.24
N MET A 138 -0.96 -0.40 -8.33
CA MET A 138 0.04 -1.37 -8.77
C MET A 138 1.14 -1.53 -7.73
N GLU A 139 1.71 -0.43 -7.21
CA GLU A 139 2.75 -0.47 -6.18
C GLU A 139 2.26 -1.14 -4.89
N THR A 140 1.05 -0.79 -4.42
CA THR A 140 0.45 -1.41 -3.24
C THR A 140 0.29 -2.93 -3.43
N ARG A 141 -0.21 -3.38 -4.59
CA ARG A 141 -0.33 -4.81 -4.91
C ARG A 141 1.01 -5.51 -4.98
N ALA A 142 2.03 -4.87 -5.58
CA ALA A 142 3.38 -5.41 -5.64
C ALA A 142 3.97 -5.61 -4.23
N GLN A 143 3.73 -4.68 -3.30
CA GLN A 143 4.13 -4.81 -1.90
C GLN A 143 3.37 -5.95 -1.20
N MET A 144 2.06 -6.07 -1.42
CA MET A 144 1.28 -7.18 -0.86
C MET A 144 1.73 -8.54 -1.41
N ASP A 145 2.09 -8.64 -2.69
CA ASP A 145 2.62 -9.87 -3.30
C ASP A 145 4.00 -10.22 -2.73
N PHE A 146 4.83 -9.23 -2.48
CA PHE A 146 6.10 -9.41 -1.77
C PHE A 146 5.88 -9.95 -0.35
N LEU A 147 4.93 -9.38 0.40
CA LEU A 147 4.58 -9.83 1.75
C LEU A 147 4.06 -11.28 1.79
N ARG A 148 3.37 -11.78 0.75
CA ARG A 148 2.96 -13.20 0.68
C ARG A 148 4.14 -14.15 0.72
N GLN A 149 5.28 -13.75 0.15
CA GLN A 149 6.51 -14.54 0.12
C GLN A 149 7.43 -14.27 1.32
N HIS A 150 7.31 -13.09 1.95
CA HIS A 150 8.16 -12.60 3.04
C HIS A 150 7.32 -12.19 4.23
N ASN A 151 6.61 -13.15 4.83
CA ASN A 151 5.75 -12.89 6.00
C ASN A 151 6.25 -13.64 7.23
N ASN A 152 5.79 -13.19 8.42
CA ASN A 152 6.02 -13.81 9.71
C ASN A 152 4.74 -14.56 10.15
N PRO A 153 4.63 -15.87 9.91
CA PRO A 153 3.42 -16.62 10.25
C PRO A 153 3.13 -16.67 11.73
N ALA A 154 4.17 -16.68 12.59
CA ALA A 154 4.01 -16.71 14.05
C ALA A 154 3.40 -15.40 14.58
N ALA A 155 3.85 -14.26 14.06
CA ALA A 155 3.25 -12.96 14.39
C ALA A 155 1.82 -12.85 13.85
N ALA A 156 1.57 -13.28 12.61
CA ALA A 156 0.23 -13.32 12.03
C ALA A 156 -0.74 -14.17 12.84
N GLN A 157 -0.29 -15.33 13.34
CA GLN A 157 -1.10 -16.21 14.20
C GLN A 157 -1.47 -15.55 15.55
N ARG A 158 -0.57 -14.75 16.14
CA ARG A 158 -0.88 -13.97 17.36
C ARG A 158 -2.02 -12.98 17.11
N VAL A 159 -1.95 -12.26 15.98
CA VAL A 159 -3.00 -11.33 15.55
C VAL A 159 -4.33 -12.08 15.37
N THR A 160 -4.31 -13.19 14.65
CA THR A 160 -5.53 -13.99 14.38
C THR A 160 -6.18 -14.49 15.68
N ARG A 161 -5.39 -15.03 16.62
CA ARG A 161 -5.91 -15.55 17.91
C ARG A 161 -6.54 -14.46 18.76
N MET A 162 -5.98 -13.25 18.74
CA MET A 162 -6.46 -12.15 19.60
C MET A 162 -7.65 -11.41 19.02
N PHE A 163 -7.68 -11.21 17.70
CA PHE A 163 -8.66 -10.31 17.08
C PHE A 163 -9.65 -11.02 16.15
N GLY A 164 -9.40 -12.28 15.76
CA GLY A 164 -10.23 -13.00 14.80
C GLY A 164 -10.08 -12.47 13.36
N VAL A 165 -8.93 -11.90 13.03
CA VAL A 165 -8.62 -11.39 11.68
C VAL A 165 -7.41 -12.12 11.11
N THR A 166 -7.30 -12.20 9.80
CA THR A 166 -6.07 -12.61 9.11
C THR A 166 -5.31 -11.38 8.64
N MET A 167 -3.98 -11.45 8.65
CA MET A 167 -3.09 -10.39 8.21
C MET A 167 -1.75 -10.98 7.77
N LEU A 168 -1.12 -10.41 6.75
CA LEU A 168 0.28 -10.66 6.44
C LEU A 168 1.15 -9.69 7.24
N VAL A 169 2.01 -10.24 8.10
CA VAL A 169 2.96 -9.46 8.91
C VAL A 169 4.33 -9.52 8.25
N PRO A 170 5.05 -8.41 8.07
CA PRO A 170 6.41 -8.43 7.52
C PRO A 170 7.33 -9.40 8.27
N GLN A 171 8.19 -10.11 7.53
CA GLN A 171 9.05 -11.16 8.06
C GLN A 171 10.07 -10.63 9.08
N ASP A 172 10.50 -9.40 8.95
CA ASP A 172 11.45 -8.73 9.85
C ASP A 172 10.83 -8.26 11.18
N MET A 173 9.51 -8.28 11.32
CA MET A 173 8.83 -7.95 12.58
C MET A 173 8.93 -9.13 13.57
N GLN A 174 10.09 -9.25 14.24
CA GLN A 174 10.40 -10.33 15.16
C GLN A 174 10.11 -9.96 16.63
N SER A 175 10.16 -8.68 16.97
CA SER A 175 9.84 -8.20 18.32
C SER A 175 8.33 -8.04 18.49
N TYR A 176 7.81 -8.39 19.68
CA TYR A 176 6.39 -8.22 19.98
C TYR A 176 6.13 -7.97 21.46
N LYS A 177 5.01 -7.28 21.74
CA LYS A 177 4.42 -7.11 23.06
C LYS A 177 2.92 -7.42 22.99
N LEU A 178 2.42 -8.16 23.97
CA LEU A 178 1.01 -8.48 24.08
C LEU A 178 0.42 -7.77 25.31
N GLY A 179 -0.77 -7.19 25.14
CA GLY A 179 -1.59 -6.59 26.17
C GLY A 179 -3.01 -7.12 26.16
N ARG A 180 -3.88 -6.57 26.99
CA ARG A 180 -5.31 -6.89 26.95
C ARG A 180 -5.93 -6.26 25.70
N GLN A 181 -6.36 -7.09 24.73
CA GLN A 181 -6.89 -6.62 23.44
C GLN A 181 -5.90 -5.68 22.69
N PHE A 182 -4.59 -5.94 22.84
CA PHE A 182 -3.52 -5.15 22.24
C PHE A 182 -2.37 -6.05 21.79
N VAL A 183 -1.84 -5.82 20.61
CA VAL A 183 -0.58 -6.38 20.12
C VAL A 183 0.26 -5.26 19.51
N TRP A 184 1.55 -5.29 19.81
CA TRP A 184 2.57 -4.50 19.13
C TRP A 184 3.58 -5.44 18.52
N LEU A 185 3.93 -5.19 17.26
CA LEU A 185 4.93 -5.90 16.47
C LEU A 185 5.94 -4.88 15.95
N SER A 186 7.24 -5.21 15.93
CA SER A 186 8.27 -4.31 15.43
C SER A 186 9.42 -5.09 14.79
N ASN A 187 10.09 -4.46 13.83
CA ASN A 187 11.37 -4.92 13.30
C ASN A 187 12.54 -4.50 14.22
N ASN A 188 12.28 -3.58 15.15
CA ASN A 188 13.25 -3.07 16.13
C ASN A 188 14.57 -2.61 15.50
N ALA A 189 14.50 -2.08 14.29
CA ALA A 189 15.67 -1.59 13.54
C ALA A 189 16.20 -0.31 14.18
N THR A 190 17.52 -0.17 14.25
CA THR A 190 18.18 1.05 14.73
C THR A 190 17.96 2.24 13.82
N THR A 191 17.81 1.99 12.52
CA THR A 191 17.45 2.99 11.51
C THR A 191 16.20 2.53 10.76
N GLY A 192 15.19 3.39 10.63
CA GLY A 192 13.95 3.05 9.92
C GLY A 192 13.09 2.03 10.65
N MET A 193 12.93 2.18 11.97
CA MET A 193 12.07 1.31 12.77
C MET A 193 10.62 1.40 12.30
N GLN A 194 10.06 0.24 11.99
CA GLN A 194 8.67 0.05 11.60
C GLN A 194 7.95 -0.76 12.67
N SER A 195 6.75 -0.34 13.02
CA SER A 195 5.92 -1.02 14.01
C SER A 195 4.48 -1.15 13.51
N ILE A 196 3.83 -2.24 13.91
CA ILE A 196 2.40 -2.45 13.71
C ILE A 196 1.77 -2.66 15.09
N CYS A 197 0.76 -1.86 15.41
CA CYS A 197 -0.13 -2.11 16.54
C CYS A 197 -1.50 -2.56 16.05
N MET A 198 -2.11 -3.47 16.80
CA MET A 198 -3.53 -3.77 16.61
C MET A 198 -4.21 -3.83 17.96
N TYR A 199 -5.38 -3.23 18.06
CA TYR A 199 -6.17 -3.20 19.29
C TYR A 199 -7.66 -3.14 19.01
N ALA A 200 -8.47 -3.58 19.97
CA ALA A 200 -9.91 -3.57 19.87
C ALA A 200 -10.52 -2.67 20.95
N VAL A 201 -11.49 -1.87 20.54
CA VAL A 201 -12.21 -0.93 21.39
C VAL A 201 -13.72 -0.98 21.11
N MET A 202 -14.53 -0.35 21.97
CA MET A 202 -15.96 -0.17 21.67
C MET A 202 -16.12 0.85 20.55
N CYS A 203 -17.02 0.51 19.61
CA CYS A 203 -17.37 1.40 18.52
C CYS A 203 -18.25 2.56 19.03
N PRO A 204 -17.92 3.83 18.76
CA PRO A 204 -18.76 4.96 19.08
C PRO A 204 -19.93 5.07 18.09
N GLU A 205 -20.85 5.97 18.36
CA GLU A 205 -21.91 6.33 17.41
C GLU A 205 -21.35 7.04 16.17
N ASN A 206 -20.33 7.88 16.38
CA ASN A 206 -19.64 8.60 15.31
C ASN A 206 -18.11 8.40 15.40
N ILE A 207 -17.47 8.15 14.25
CA ILE A 207 -16.02 8.01 14.14
C ILE A 207 -15.49 9.27 13.46
N ASP A 208 -14.90 10.13 14.27
CA ASP A 208 -14.23 11.36 13.84
C ASP A 208 -12.77 11.42 14.29
N ALA A 209 -12.08 12.47 13.90
CA ALA A 209 -10.67 12.67 14.24
C ALA A 209 -10.45 12.79 15.76
N ALA A 210 -11.38 13.44 16.48
CA ALA A 210 -11.26 13.64 17.93
C ALA A 210 -11.35 12.29 18.67
N TRP A 211 -12.30 11.44 18.29
CA TRP A 211 -12.42 10.11 18.86
C TRP A 211 -11.20 9.24 18.54
N ILE A 212 -10.72 9.22 17.28
CA ILE A 212 -9.52 8.46 16.89
C ILE A 212 -8.33 8.90 17.74
N LYS A 213 -8.11 10.22 17.88
CA LYS A 213 -7.03 10.77 18.70
C LYS A 213 -7.16 10.30 20.17
N HIS A 214 -8.33 10.45 20.76
CA HIS A 214 -8.57 10.09 22.15
C HIS A 214 -8.29 8.60 22.42
N VAL A 215 -8.85 7.72 21.57
CA VAL A 215 -8.66 6.27 21.71
C VAL A 215 -7.21 5.87 21.51
N ARG A 216 -6.58 6.38 20.44
CA ARG A 216 -5.18 6.09 20.14
C ARG A 216 -4.26 6.51 21.30
N ASP A 217 -4.39 7.75 21.76
CA ASP A 217 -3.54 8.28 22.85
C ASP A 217 -3.73 7.49 24.14
N SER A 218 -4.96 7.10 24.48
CA SER A 218 -5.26 6.27 25.65
C SER A 218 -4.60 4.89 25.55
N VAL A 219 -4.74 4.21 24.41
CA VAL A 219 -4.20 2.87 24.20
C VAL A 219 -2.68 2.89 24.15
N MET A 220 -2.08 3.86 23.44
CA MET A 220 -0.62 3.97 23.34
C MET A 220 0.02 4.30 24.67
N ARG A 221 -0.55 5.22 25.46
CA ARG A 221 -0.09 5.53 26.82
C ARG A 221 -0.09 4.30 27.73
N ALA A 222 -1.12 3.46 27.64
CA ALA A 222 -1.24 2.28 28.46
C ALA A 222 -0.30 1.13 28.06
N ASN A 223 0.01 1.01 26.76
CA ASN A 223 0.71 -0.16 26.22
C ASN A 223 2.15 0.13 25.76
N LEU A 224 2.46 1.35 25.33
CA LEU A 224 3.78 1.78 24.85
C LEU A 224 4.27 3.01 25.64
N PRO A 225 4.49 2.87 26.99
CA PRO A 225 5.12 3.94 27.75
C PRO A 225 6.56 4.11 27.27
N GLY A 226 7.09 5.32 27.42
CA GLY A 226 8.52 5.59 27.22
C GLY A 226 9.40 5.04 28.35
N GLU A 227 10.69 5.29 28.26
CA GLU A 227 11.70 4.79 29.20
C GLU A 227 11.59 5.45 30.59
N CYS A 228 11.14 6.70 30.65
CA CYS A 228 11.00 7.46 31.87
C CYS A 228 9.55 7.64 32.29
N LYS A 229 9.32 7.83 33.60
CA LYS A 229 8.00 8.11 34.16
C LYS A 229 7.41 9.37 33.51
N GLY A 230 6.21 9.26 32.97
CA GLY A 230 5.51 10.37 32.27
C GLY A 230 5.77 10.44 30.77
N MET A 231 6.69 9.65 30.23
CA MET A 231 6.86 9.49 28.78
C MET A 231 5.82 8.54 28.20
N TYR A 232 5.20 8.95 27.11
CA TYR A 232 4.25 8.14 26.35
C TYR A 232 4.06 8.66 24.94
N MET A 233 3.70 7.76 24.03
CA MET A 233 3.35 8.12 22.66
C MET A 233 1.98 8.77 22.61
N GLN A 234 1.88 9.88 21.86
CA GLN A 234 0.62 10.60 21.61
C GLN A 234 0.49 10.99 20.13
N THR A 235 -0.74 11.30 19.73
CA THR A 235 -1.06 11.83 18.41
C THR A 235 -0.70 13.32 18.35
N ALA A 236 0.21 13.69 17.45
CA ALA A 236 0.52 15.09 17.14
C ALA A 236 -0.52 15.65 16.16
N THR A 237 -0.76 14.98 15.02
CA THR A 237 -1.73 15.39 14.02
C THR A 237 -2.57 14.21 13.50
N ILE A 238 -3.73 14.53 12.93
CA ILE A 238 -4.49 13.67 12.02
C ILE A 238 -4.69 14.46 10.73
N ASP A 239 -3.91 14.14 9.71
CA ASP A 239 -3.85 14.93 8.48
C ASP A 239 -4.80 14.38 7.40
N ARG A 240 -5.26 13.14 7.59
CA ARG A 240 -6.20 12.47 6.69
C ARG A 240 -7.14 11.57 7.49
N LEU A 241 -8.44 11.65 7.18
CA LEU A 241 -9.45 10.70 7.62
C LEU A 241 -10.43 10.46 6.46
N LEU A 242 -10.51 9.23 5.99
CA LEU A 242 -11.34 8.82 4.87
C LEU A 242 -12.20 7.62 5.26
N THR A 243 -13.45 7.62 4.79
CA THR A 243 -14.31 6.43 4.78
C THR A 243 -14.18 5.72 3.44
N GLN A 244 -14.14 4.39 3.45
CA GLN A 244 -14.21 3.62 2.20
C GLN A 244 -15.68 3.37 1.85
N PRO A 245 -16.16 3.83 0.68
CA PRO A 245 -17.54 3.59 0.26
C PRO A 245 -17.87 2.09 0.22
N GLY A 246 -19.00 1.71 0.79
CA GLY A 246 -19.48 0.32 0.80
C GLY A 246 -18.74 -0.65 1.73
N GLN A 247 -17.82 -0.15 2.56
CA GLN A 247 -17.12 -0.95 3.58
C GLN A 247 -17.13 -0.24 4.93
N PRO A 248 -17.31 -0.96 6.05
CA PRO A 248 -17.18 -0.38 7.39
C PRO A 248 -15.68 -0.18 7.75
N ARG A 249 -14.96 0.54 6.91
CA ARG A 249 -13.52 0.79 7.04
C ARG A 249 -13.23 2.27 6.97
N TYR A 250 -12.41 2.74 7.92
CA TYR A 250 -11.86 4.09 7.93
C TYR A 250 -10.35 4.02 7.77
N LEU A 251 -9.79 4.98 7.06
CA LEU A 251 -8.36 5.15 6.84
C LEU A 251 -7.94 6.48 7.41
N ALA A 252 -6.97 6.48 8.33
CA ALA A 252 -6.40 7.72 8.84
C ALA A 252 -4.88 7.74 8.67
N ALA A 253 -4.31 8.93 8.63
CA ALA A 253 -2.87 9.14 8.62
C ALA A 253 -2.55 10.47 9.31
N GLY A 254 -1.37 10.54 9.93
CA GLY A 254 -0.88 11.73 10.62
C GLY A 254 0.46 11.49 11.27
N LEU A 255 0.79 12.34 12.23
CA LEU A 255 2.05 12.31 12.96
C LEU A 255 1.83 11.93 14.42
N TRP A 256 2.73 11.11 14.94
CA TRP A 256 2.85 10.82 16.37
C TRP A 256 4.11 11.50 16.93
N GLN A 257 4.11 11.74 18.24
CA GLN A 257 5.26 12.22 18.99
C GLN A 257 5.31 11.55 20.35
N MET A 258 6.49 11.48 20.94
CA MET A 258 6.68 11.04 22.30
C MET A 258 6.61 12.25 23.26
N GLN A 259 5.71 12.20 24.23
CA GLN A 259 5.70 13.19 25.32
C GLN A 259 6.96 12.98 26.16
N GLY A 260 7.77 14.03 26.30
CA GLY A 260 9.01 14.02 27.09
C GLY A 260 10.25 13.54 26.34
N ASP A 261 10.17 13.37 25.01
CA ASP A 261 11.31 13.08 24.14
C ASP A 261 11.11 13.69 22.75
N ALA A 262 12.20 13.83 21.98
CA ALA A 262 12.20 14.33 20.61
C ALA A 262 11.79 13.27 19.57
N MET A 263 11.37 12.06 20.00
CA MET A 263 10.93 11.01 19.09
C MET A 263 9.56 11.32 18.49
N GLY A 264 9.43 11.07 17.19
CA GLY A 264 8.17 11.21 16.47
C GLY A 264 8.26 10.64 15.06
N GLY A 265 7.14 10.60 14.37
CA GLY A 265 7.11 10.12 13.00
C GLY A 265 5.70 9.98 12.43
N PRO A 266 5.58 9.45 11.22
CA PRO A 266 4.28 9.21 10.59
C PRO A 266 3.62 7.93 11.12
N TYR A 267 2.28 7.93 11.05
CA TYR A 267 1.46 6.73 11.23
C TYR A 267 0.34 6.65 10.20
N VAL A 268 -0.11 5.43 9.95
CA VAL A 268 -1.31 5.11 9.15
C VAL A 268 -2.20 4.15 9.93
N ILE A 269 -3.50 4.34 9.83
CA ILE A 269 -4.52 3.54 10.52
C ILE A 269 -5.49 2.95 9.50
N HIS A 270 -5.83 1.67 9.69
CA HIS A 270 -7.01 1.04 9.14
C HIS A 270 -7.92 0.62 10.31
N LEU A 271 -9.14 1.16 10.32
CA LEU A 271 -10.12 0.90 11.34
C LEU A 271 -11.30 0.14 10.73
N PHE A 272 -11.72 -0.92 11.41
CA PHE A 272 -12.78 -1.83 10.98
C PHE A 272 -13.86 -1.90 12.05
N CYS A 273 -15.11 -1.63 11.69
CA CYS A 273 -16.24 -1.69 12.61
C CYS A 273 -17.10 -2.92 12.36
N GLN A 274 -17.40 -3.64 13.44
CA GLN A 274 -18.31 -4.79 13.44
C GLN A 274 -19.27 -4.66 14.63
N GLY A 275 -20.47 -4.20 14.38
CA GLY A 275 -21.44 -3.91 15.44
C GLY A 275 -20.85 -2.95 16.49
N ARG A 276 -20.77 -3.38 17.74
CA ARG A 276 -20.23 -2.57 18.85
C ARG A 276 -18.70 -2.67 19.04
N ARG A 277 -17.99 -3.38 18.16
CA ARG A 277 -16.54 -3.57 18.26
C ARG A 277 -15.84 -2.91 17.07
N CYS A 278 -14.84 -2.08 17.36
CA CYS A 278 -13.88 -1.58 16.39
C CYS A 278 -12.54 -2.27 16.57
N ILE A 279 -11.94 -2.74 15.49
CA ILE A 279 -10.55 -3.19 15.43
C ILE A 279 -9.76 -2.10 14.73
N ILE A 280 -8.74 -1.60 15.38
CA ILE A 280 -7.83 -0.59 14.86
C ILE A 280 -6.49 -1.24 14.63
N ALA A 281 -6.01 -1.21 13.39
CA ALA A 281 -4.68 -1.62 12.99
C ALA A 281 -3.90 -0.37 12.57
N GLU A 282 -2.77 -0.15 13.20
CA GLU A 282 -1.93 1.02 13.02
C GLU A 282 -0.52 0.59 12.64
N GLY A 283 0.03 1.21 11.60
CA GLY A 283 1.46 1.15 11.28
C GLY A 283 2.11 2.49 11.59
N PHE A 284 3.22 2.52 12.31
CA PHE A 284 3.98 3.73 12.57
C PHE A 284 5.49 3.55 12.35
N VAL A 285 6.17 4.64 12.04
CA VAL A 285 7.58 4.66 11.69
C VAL A 285 8.33 5.62 12.59
N PHE A 286 9.51 5.19 13.08
CA PHE A 286 10.53 6.05 13.63
C PHE A 286 11.79 5.93 12.77
N ALA A 287 12.12 6.98 12.04
CA ALA A 287 13.21 6.98 11.06
C ALA A 287 13.83 8.40 10.98
N PRO A 288 14.56 8.82 12.02
CA PRO A 288 15.25 10.11 11.96
C PRO A 288 16.20 10.12 10.75
N GLU A 289 16.31 11.27 10.09
CA GLU A 289 17.24 11.51 8.97
C GLU A 289 17.07 10.63 7.71
N MET A 290 15.94 9.88 7.61
CA MET A 290 15.65 9.03 6.46
C MET A 290 14.32 9.41 5.79
N PRO A 291 14.18 9.21 4.45
CA PRO A 291 12.89 9.26 3.78
C PRO A 291 11.92 8.20 4.36
N LYS A 292 10.69 8.60 4.63
CA LYS A 292 9.70 7.80 5.35
C LYS A 292 8.59 7.24 4.47
N ARG A 293 8.40 7.81 3.27
CA ARG A 293 7.35 7.41 2.34
C ARG A 293 7.31 5.89 2.12
N ASN A 294 8.43 5.29 1.71
CA ASN A 294 8.45 3.86 1.39
C ASN A 294 8.20 2.99 2.63
N LEU A 295 8.71 3.39 3.80
CA LEU A 295 8.46 2.68 5.06
C LEU A 295 6.96 2.70 5.43
N VAL A 296 6.33 3.87 5.35
CA VAL A 296 4.88 4.02 5.59
C VAL A 296 4.07 3.21 4.58
N LYS A 297 4.45 3.25 3.30
CA LYS A 297 3.77 2.49 2.23
C LYS A 297 3.86 0.98 2.39
N GLN A 298 4.97 0.46 2.90
CA GLN A 298 5.12 -0.95 3.26
C GLN A 298 4.17 -1.36 4.39
N LEU A 299 4.06 -0.54 5.45
CA LEU A 299 3.12 -0.76 6.53
C LEU A 299 1.68 -0.67 6.03
N GLU A 300 1.34 0.36 5.26
CA GLU A 300 0.01 0.53 4.66
C GLU A 300 -0.38 -0.71 3.81
N ALA A 301 0.56 -1.25 3.02
CA ALA A 301 0.34 -2.48 2.27
C ALA A 301 0.05 -3.69 3.17
N ALA A 302 0.74 -3.84 4.30
CA ALA A 302 0.45 -4.87 5.27
C ALA A 302 -0.95 -4.71 5.88
N LEU A 303 -1.36 -3.48 6.23
CA LEU A 303 -2.71 -3.19 6.74
C LEU A 303 -3.80 -3.48 5.70
N TYR A 304 -3.53 -3.32 4.39
CA TYR A 304 -4.47 -3.69 3.33
C TYR A 304 -4.71 -5.20 3.23
N THR A 305 -3.83 -6.04 3.77
CA THR A 305 -4.01 -7.50 3.79
C THR A 305 -4.94 -7.99 4.90
N ILE A 306 -5.44 -7.09 5.76
CA ILE A 306 -6.33 -7.47 6.87
C ILE A 306 -7.70 -7.88 6.33
N HIS A 307 -8.11 -9.10 6.68
CA HIS A 307 -9.44 -9.63 6.42
C HIS A 307 -10.07 -10.11 7.73
N ILE A 308 -11.34 -9.77 7.91
CA ILE A 308 -12.12 -10.19 9.07
C ILE A 308 -12.70 -11.57 8.81
N ASN A 309 -12.45 -12.52 9.70
CA ASN A 309 -12.96 -13.88 9.58
C ASN A 309 -14.46 -13.92 9.93
N LYS A 310 -15.30 -14.31 8.98
CA LYS A 310 -16.77 -14.34 9.16
C LYS A 310 -17.25 -15.34 10.24
N GLU A 311 -16.45 -16.33 10.63
CA GLU A 311 -16.82 -17.35 11.61
C GLU A 311 -16.90 -16.86 13.06
N THR A 312 -16.18 -15.78 13.41
CA THR A 312 -16.17 -15.26 14.78
C THR A 312 -17.50 -14.59 15.17
N THR A 313 -18.36 -14.29 14.21
CA THR A 313 -19.66 -13.62 14.43
C THR A 313 -20.74 -14.60 14.94
N LYS A 314 -20.61 -15.91 14.70
CA LYS A 314 -21.62 -16.90 15.07
C LYS A 314 -21.51 -17.38 16.54
N ASN A 315 -20.33 -17.36 17.13
CA ASN A 315 -20.13 -17.90 18.49
C ASN A 315 -20.51 -16.94 19.63
N ASN A 316 -20.69 -15.65 19.36
CA ASN A 316 -21.11 -14.68 20.38
C ASN A 316 -22.64 -14.54 20.54
N HIS A 317 -23.45 -15.14 19.65
CA HIS A 317 -24.92 -15.11 19.78
C HIS A 317 -25.51 -16.33 20.48
N ASN A 318 -24.75 -17.44 20.60
CA ASN A 318 -25.26 -18.66 21.24
C ASN A 318 -24.91 -18.79 22.73
N GLY A 319 -24.25 -17.79 23.34
CA GLY A 319 -23.87 -17.82 24.75
C GLY A 319 -24.93 -17.34 25.76
N ASN A 320 -26.08 -16.77 25.30
CA ASN A 320 -27.07 -16.14 26.18
C ASN A 320 -28.45 -16.81 26.24
N ASN A 321 -28.62 -18.04 25.73
CA ASN A 321 -29.89 -18.77 25.83
C ASN A 321 -29.73 -20.11 26.54
N ARG A 322 -29.12 -20.12 27.73
CA ARG A 322 -29.26 -21.20 28.72
C ARG A 322 -29.16 -20.59 30.11
N GLN A 323 -30.28 -20.07 30.59
CA GLN A 323 -30.74 -20.14 31.99
C GLN A 323 -32.27 -20.00 31.99
#